data_d78ac14eee67422d9b8ea09b03e80d34
#
_entry.id   d78ac14eee67422d9b8ea09b03e80d34
#
_cell.length_a   1.000
_cell.length_b   1.000
_cell.length_c   1.000
_cell.angle_alpha   90.00
_cell.angle_beta   90.00
_cell.angle_gamma   90.00
#
_symmetry.space_group_name_H-M   'P 1'
#
loop_
_entity.id
_entity.type
_entity.pdbx_description
1 polymer ?
#
loop_
_entity_poly.entity_id
_entity_poly.type
_entity_poly.pdbx_seq_one_letter_code
_entity_poly.pdbx_strand_id
1 'polypeptide(L)'
;WLPECAYFEGLDRQMSEVGLRYAVLDGHGLLHASPRPRYGLYAPICTKNGVAFFGRDSYSTLPVWSAKDGYPGNSAYREFHKDLGWELSNKQLKSIGLEEPRPLGLKLHKVTSQSTSLDQKDIYKPDEAEGIVKKHAKQFLADRKKQILHLKNLMEADPILVAPFDAELFGHWWFE
;
A
#
# COMPACT_ATOMS: atom_id res chain seq x y z
N TRP A 1 -1.97 15.00 -0.68
CA TRP A 1 -1.03 14.03 -0.12
C TRP A 1 0.27 14.74 0.29
N LEU A 2 0.57 14.76 1.58
CA LEU A 2 1.83 15.31 2.07
C LEU A 2 2.97 14.31 1.88
N PRO A 3 4.20 14.76 1.58
CA PRO A 3 5.37 13.87 1.52
C PRO A 3 5.50 13.04 2.78
N GLU A 4 5.62 11.71 2.64
CA GLU A 4 5.66 10.74 3.74
C GLU A 4 4.50 10.86 4.74
N CYS A 5 3.37 11.48 4.32
CA CYS A 5 2.25 11.82 5.22
C CYS A 5 2.68 12.61 6.47
N ALA A 6 3.75 13.39 6.38
CA ALA A 6 4.32 14.13 7.49
C ALA A 6 3.62 15.48 7.71
N TYR A 7 3.64 15.96 8.94
CA TYR A 7 3.09 17.24 9.36
C TYR A 7 4.06 17.97 10.30
N PHE A 8 4.08 19.28 10.22
CA PHE A 8 4.72 20.15 11.21
C PHE A 8 3.80 21.31 11.58
N GLU A 9 3.98 21.86 12.76
CA GLU A 9 3.15 22.95 13.26
C GLU A 9 3.20 24.18 12.34
N GLY A 10 2.01 24.70 11.98
CA GLY A 10 1.85 25.85 11.08
C GLY A 10 1.73 25.51 9.59
N LEU A 11 1.94 24.24 9.18
CA LEU A 11 1.76 23.83 7.79
C LEU A 11 0.34 24.09 7.30
N ASP A 12 -0.67 23.88 8.14
CA ASP A 12 -2.07 24.10 7.83
C ASP A 12 -2.38 25.57 7.44
N ARG A 13 -1.67 26.56 8.03
CA ARG A 13 -1.79 27.95 7.61
C ARG A 13 -1.26 28.15 6.19
N GLN A 14 -0.07 27.63 5.89
CA GLN A 14 0.51 27.71 4.54
C GLN A 14 -0.38 27.01 3.50
N MET A 15 -0.92 25.85 3.84
CA MET A 15 -1.88 25.14 2.98
C MET A 15 -3.13 25.98 2.71
N SER A 16 -3.70 26.59 3.74
CA SER A 16 -4.88 27.46 3.61
C SER A 16 -4.61 28.68 2.73
N GLU A 17 -3.45 29.32 2.87
CA GLU A 17 -3.03 30.48 2.08
C GLU A 17 -2.96 30.17 0.57
N VAL A 18 -2.57 28.94 0.18
CA VAL A 18 -2.53 28.50 -1.23
C VAL A 18 -3.80 27.77 -1.67
N GLY A 19 -4.85 27.77 -0.84
CA GLY A 19 -6.15 27.21 -1.17
C GLY A 19 -6.28 25.70 -0.98
N LEU A 20 -5.30 24.99 -0.39
CA LEU A 20 -5.41 23.58 -0.04
C LEU A 20 -6.33 23.42 1.17
N ARG A 21 -7.32 22.54 1.06
CA ARG A 21 -8.39 22.39 2.04
C ARG A 21 -8.31 21.10 2.86
N TYR A 22 -7.57 20.10 2.38
CA TYR A 22 -7.36 18.86 3.13
C TYR A 22 -6.06 18.19 2.75
N ALA A 23 -5.59 17.31 3.63
CA ALA A 23 -4.48 16.41 3.37
C ALA A 23 -4.63 15.10 4.14
N VAL A 24 -3.85 14.10 3.74
CA VAL A 24 -3.73 12.81 4.42
C VAL A 24 -2.44 12.81 5.24
N LEU A 25 -2.55 12.41 6.51
CA LEU A 25 -1.44 12.21 7.43
C LEU A 25 -1.27 10.73 7.78
N ASP A 26 -0.07 10.36 8.19
CA ASP A 26 0.11 9.06 8.81
C ASP A 26 -0.69 8.96 10.11
N GLY A 27 -1.20 7.76 10.38
CA GLY A 27 -2.11 7.52 11.50
C GLY A 27 -1.51 7.88 12.86
N HIS A 28 -0.21 7.63 13.07
CA HIS A 28 0.43 7.94 14.35
C HIS A 28 0.47 9.45 14.63
N GLY A 29 0.60 10.30 13.61
CA GLY A 29 0.56 11.75 13.76
C GLY A 29 -0.73 12.25 14.39
N LEU A 30 -1.87 11.62 14.06
CA LEU A 30 -3.16 11.95 14.67
C LEU A 30 -3.37 11.26 16.02
N LEU A 31 -3.00 9.99 16.16
CA LEU A 31 -3.18 9.24 17.40
C LEU A 31 -2.37 9.80 18.57
N HIS A 32 -1.24 10.45 18.29
CA HIS A 32 -0.37 11.07 19.27
C HIS A 32 -0.49 12.59 19.33
N ALA A 33 -1.45 13.18 18.60
CA ALA A 33 -1.70 14.63 18.66
C ALA A 33 -2.18 15.09 20.05
N SER A 34 -1.95 16.36 20.35
CA SER A 34 -2.43 17.00 21.57
C SER A 34 -3.25 18.25 21.21
N PRO A 35 -4.54 18.31 21.57
CA PRO A 35 -5.33 17.24 22.19
C PRO A 35 -5.56 16.05 21.24
N ARG A 36 -5.77 14.86 21.81
CA ARG A 36 -6.08 13.67 20.99
C ARG A 36 -7.44 13.83 20.32
N PRO A 37 -7.55 13.46 19.02
CA PRO A 37 -8.82 13.43 18.32
C PRO A 37 -9.81 12.48 18.99
N ARG A 38 -11.07 12.93 19.16
CA ARG A 38 -12.13 12.14 19.79
C ARG A 38 -12.32 10.77 19.13
N TYR A 39 -12.22 10.71 17.81
CA TYR A 39 -12.45 9.50 17.01
C TYR A 39 -11.18 8.95 16.36
N GLY A 40 -10.00 9.33 16.87
CA GLY A 40 -8.72 8.83 16.37
C GLY A 40 -8.53 9.14 14.88
N LEU A 41 -8.40 8.07 14.07
CA LEU A 41 -8.19 8.16 12.62
C LEU A 41 -9.49 8.20 11.81
N TYR A 42 -10.62 7.93 12.43
CA TYR A 42 -11.86 7.56 11.75
C TYR A 42 -12.82 8.72 11.54
N ALA A 43 -12.38 9.94 11.85
CA ALA A 43 -13.02 11.19 11.46
C ALA A 43 -11.96 12.24 11.15
N PRO A 44 -12.23 13.16 10.21
CA PRO A 44 -11.28 14.22 9.90
C PRO A 44 -11.13 15.19 11.06
N ILE A 45 -9.93 15.77 11.19
CA ILE A 45 -9.66 16.85 12.13
C ILE A 45 -9.58 18.15 11.34
N CYS A 46 -10.40 19.12 11.71
CA CYS A 46 -10.35 20.46 11.12
C CYS A 46 -9.51 21.39 12.00
N THR A 47 -8.52 22.03 11.41
CA THR A 47 -7.72 23.04 12.09
C THR A 47 -8.43 24.40 12.09
N LYS A 48 -7.95 25.30 12.95
CA LYS A 48 -8.45 26.71 12.99
C LYS A 48 -8.24 27.47 11.68
N ASN A 49 -7.31 27.02 10.83
CA ASN A 49 -7.03 27.60 9.52
C ASN A 49 -7.89 27.01 8.39
N GLY A 50 -8.88 26.16 8.70
CA GLY A 50 -9.84 25.62 7.74
C GLY A 50 -9.31 24.49 6.87
N VAL A 51 -8.27 23.78 7.34
CA VAL A 51 -7.73 22.59 6.67
C VAL A 51 -8.16 21.35 7.43
N ALA A 52 -8.67 20.34 6.70
CA ALA A 52 -9.06 19.05 7.25
C ALA A 52 -7.95 18.02 7.06
N PHE A 53 -7.59 17.31 8.11
CA PHE A 53 -6.64 16.20 8.04
C PHE A 53 -7.34 14.86 8.24
N PHE A 54 -7.01 13.92 7.35
CA PHE A 54 -7.48 12.53 7.37
C PHE A 54 -6.34 11.61 7.73
N GLY A 55 -6.57 10.64 8.60
CA GLY A 55 -5.54 9.69 9.03
C GLY A 55 -5.51 8.43 8.19
N ARG A 56 -4.31 8.01 7.78
CA ARG A 56 -4.08 6.69 7.16
C ARG A 56 -4.49 5.58 8.14
N ASP A 57 -5.38 4.70 7.69
CA ASP A 57 -5.77 3.51 8.45
C ASP A 57 -4.85 2.34 8.12
N SER A 58 -3.99 1.96 9.07
CA SER A 58 -3.05 0.85 8.90
C SER A 58 -3.73 -0.51 8.71
N TYR A 59 -4.92 -0.72 9.30
CA TYR A 59 -5.70 -1.94 9.08
C TYR A 59 -6.18 -2.10 7.63
N SER A 60 -6.33 -0.98 6.92
CA SER A 60 -6.68 -0.99 5.49
C SER A 60 -5.46 -1.06 4.60
N THR A 61 -4.36 -0.42 4.97
CA THR A 61 -3.18 -0.31 4.10
C THR A 61 -2.22 -1.48 4.22
N LEU A 62 -1.97 -1.96 5.43
CA LEU A 62 -0.99 -3.03 5.67
C LEU A 62 -1.28 -4.33 4.88
N PRO A 63 -2.53 -4.82 4.77
CA PRO A 63 -2.82 -6.02 3.98
C PRO A 63 -2.47 -5.90 2.49
N VAL A 64 -2.51 -4.70 1.94
CA VAL A 64 -2.19 -4.44 0.52
C VAL A 64 -0.69 -4.20 0.33
N TRP A 65 -0.03 -3.64 1.33
CA TRP A 65 1.36 -3.20 1.25
C TRP A 65 2.38 -4.27 1.66
N SER A 66 2.07 -5.07 2.68
CA SER A 66 3.05 -5.97 3.28
C SER A 66 3.25 -7.26 2.48
N ALA A 67 4.48 -7.50 2.03
CA ALA A 67 4.87 -8.78 1.43
C ALA A 67 4.94 -9.92 2.46
N LYS A 68 5.09 -9.61 3.75
CA LYS A 68 5.20 -10.60 4.83
C LYS A 68 3.84 -11.01 5.38
N ASP A 69 3.03 -10.01 5.72
CA ASP A 69 1.80 -10.21 6.49
C ASP A 69 0.53 -9.86 5.68
N GLY A 70 0.71 -9.41 4.43
CA GLY A 70 -0.36 -8.99 3.53
C GLY A 70 -0.55 -9.88 2.31
N TYR A 71 -1.40 -9.43 1.40
CA TYR A 71 -1.72 -10.13 0.16
C TYR A 71 -0.51 -10.36 -0.75
N PRO A 72 0.43 -9.40 -0.92
CA PRO A 72 1.55 -9.55 -1.86
C PRO A 72 2.46 -10.75 -1.57
N GLY A 73 2.49 -11.23 -0.33
CA GLY A 73 3.23 -12.43 0.07
C GLY A 73 2.57 -13.76 -0.31
N ASN A 74 1.42 -13.74 -0.98
CA ASN A 74 0.72 -14.96 -1.36
C ASN A 74 1.53 -15.79 -2.36
N SER A 75 1.53 -17.10 -2.17
CA SER A 75 2.33 -18.07 -2.95
C SER A 75 2.05 -18.06 -4.45
N ALA A 76 0.89 -17.59 -4.89
CA ALA A 76 0.50 -17.54 -6.31
C ALA A 76 0.92 -16.23 -7.00
N TYR A 77 1.25 -15.18 -6.25
CA TYR A 77 1.63 -13.88 -6.82
C TYR A 77 3.07 -13.85 -7.31
N ARG A 78 3.40 -12.84 -8.12
CA ARG A 78 4.74 -12.68 -8.70
C ARG A 78 5.79 -12.44 -7.62
N GLU A 79 6.91 -13.11 -7.77
CA GLU A 79 8.09 -12.88 -6.93
C GLU A 79 8.77 -11.55 -7.32
N PHE A 80 8.75 -10.59 -6.42
CA PHE A 80 9.32 -9.26 -6.67
C PHE A 80 10.84 -9.29 -6.91
N HIS A 81 11.55 -10.08 -6.13
CA HIS A 81 13.02 -10.09 -6.14
C HIS A 81 13.63 -10.92 -7.26
N LYS A 82 12.86 -11.83 -7.88
CA LYS A 82 13.36 -12.68 -8.99
C LYS A 82 13.05 -12.04 -10.34
N ASP A 83 14.07 -11.51 -10.96
CA ASP A 83 13.99 -10.80 -12.24
C ASP A 83 14.82 -11.49 -13.31
N LEU A 84 14.26 -11.69 -14.49
CA LEU A 84 14.92 -12.37 -15.61
C LEU A 84 16.25 -11.70 -15.97
N GLY A 85 16.39 -10.39 -15.79
CA GLY A 85 17.62 -9.66 -16.09
C GLY A 85 18.83 -10.10 -15.29
N TRP A 86 18.62 -10.71 -14.10
CA TRP A 86 19.69 -11.30 -13.29
C TRP A 86 20.02 -12.75 -13.68
N GLU A 87 19.14 -13.41 -14.44
CA GLU A 87 19.26 -14.83 -14.80
C GLU A 87 19.82 -15.05 -16.21
N LEU A 88 19.83 -14.00 -17.04
CA LEU A 88 20.32 -14.07 -18.41
C LEU A 88 21.85 -14.25 -18.46
N SER A 89 22.30 -15.17 -19.33
CA SER A 89 23.72 -15.31 -19.64
C SER A 89 24.26 -14.09 -20.39
N ASN A 90 25.57 -13.87 -20.34
CA ASN A 90 26.23 -12.77 -21.05
C ASN A 90 25.92 -12.77 -22.57
N LYS A 91 25.74 -13.95 -23.18
CA LYS A 91 25.36 -14.07 -24.60
C LYS A 91 23.93 -13.54 -24.83
N GLN A 92 22.99 -13.87 -23.95
CA GLN A 92 21.62 -13.40 -24.05
C GLN A 92 21.52 -11.90 -23.78
N LEU A 93 22.25 -11.38 -22.78
CA LEU A 93 22.31 -9.94 -22.50
C LEU A 93 22.79 -9.17 -23.73
N LYS A 94 23.91 -9.59 -24.35
CA LYS A 94 24.44 -8.97 -25.57
C LYS A 94 23.45 -9.02 -26.75
N SER A 95 22.66 -10.09 -26.87
CA SER A 95 21.69 -10.21 -27.96
C SER A 95 20.52 -9.23 -27.85
N ILE A 96 20.27 -8.67 -26.65
CA ILE A 96 19.28 -7.63 -26.40
C ILE A 96 19.92 -6.24 -26.15
N GLY A 97 21.21 -6.09 -26.47
CA GLY A 97 21.91 -4.80 -26.37
C GLY A 97 22.33 -4.41 -24.94
N LEU A 98 22.46 -5.38 -24.04
CA LEU A 98 22.94 -5.16 -22.69
C LEU A 98 24.31 -5.73 -22.46
N GLU A 99 25.18 -4.99 -21.77
CA GLU A 99 26.54 -5.43 -21.44
C GLU A 99 26.63 -6.13 -20.09
N GLU A 100 25.77 -5.73 -19.15
CA GLU A 100 25.76 -6.21 -17.77
C GLU A 100 24.32 -6.61 -17.29
N PRO A 101 24.21 -7.56 -16.33
CA PRO A 101 22.94 -7.88 -15.69
C PRO A 101 22.34 -6.66 -15.01
N ARG A 102 21.04 -6.47 -15.17
CA ARG A 102 20.26 -5.42 -14.49
C ARG A 102 18.80 -5.82 -14.44
N PRO A 103 17.99 -5.21 -13.54
CA PRO A 103 16.56 -5.46 -13.53
C PRO A 103 15.93 -5.06 -14.87
N LEU A 104 15.13 -5.96 -15.43
CA LEU A 104 14.36 -5.74 -16.67
C LEU A 104 12.86 -5.57 -16.39
N GLY A 105 12.42 -5.73 -15.14
CA GLY A 105 11.01 -5.75 -14.78
C GLY A 105 10.27 -7.02 -15.22
N LEU A 106 11.00 -8.04 -15.70
CA LEU A 106 10.44 -9.30 -16.21
C LEU A 106 10.37 -10.34 -15.09
N LYS A 107 9.23 -10.40 -14.42
CA LYS A 107 8.96 -11.27 -13.29
C LYS A 107 8.22 -12.53 -13.74
N LEU A 108 8.95 -13.61 -14.01
CA LEU A 108 8.41 -14.85 -14.57
C LEU A 108 8.10 -15.92 -13.52
N HIS A 109 8.41 -15.66 -12.26
CA HIS A 109 8.24 -16.62 -11.16
C HIS A 109 7.22 -16.12 -10.15
N LYS A 110 6.64 -17.05 -9.42
CA LYS A 110 5.73 -16.75 -8.31
C LYS A 110 6.44 -16.85 -6.96
N VAL A 111 5.85 -16.30 -5.92
CA VAL A 111 6.38 -16.37 -4.54
C VAL A 111 6.61 -17.81 -4.09
N THR A 112 5.79 -18.76 -4.52
CA THR A 112 5.85 -20.21 -4.20
C THR A 112 5.70 -20.44 -2.70
N SER A 113 6.64 -19.96 -1.90
CA SER A 113 6.51 -19.74 -0.46
C SER A 113 7.54 -18.71 0.01
N GLN A 114 7.32 -18.13 1.19
CA GLN A 114 8.27 -17.17 1.77
C GLN A 114 9.61 -17.80 2.16
N SER A 115 9.64 -19.10 2.41
CA SER A 115 10.85 -19.85 2.75
C SER A 115 11.59 -20.43 1.54
N THR A 116 11.00 -20.38 0.34
CA THR A 116 11.62 -20.90 -0.88
C THR A 116 12.70 -19.94 -1.36
N SER A 117 13.92 -20.43 -1.62
CA SER A 117 15.01 -19.62 -2.17
C SER A 117 14.69 -19.16 -3.61
N LEU A 118 15.32 -18.08 -4.06
CA LEU A 118 15.00 -17.46 -5.35
C LEU A 118 15.23 -18.40 -6.55
N ASP A 119 16.24 -19.25 -6.49
CA ASP A 119 16.57 -20.23 -7.53
C ASP A 119 15.53 -21.36 -7.65
N GLN A 120 14.76 -21.62 -6.59
CA GLN A 120 13.76 -22.70 -6.50
C GLN A 120 12.31 -22.21 -6.66
N LYS A 121 12.10 -20.94 -7.01
CA LYS A 121 10.77 -20.38 -7.23
C LYS A 121 10.11 -21.00 -8.47
N ASP A 122 8.84 -21.38 -8.34
CA ASP A 122 8.03 -21.89 -9.44
C ASP A 122 7.70 -20.82 -10.48
N ILE A 123 7.34 -21.26 -11.68
CA ILE A 123 6.84 -20.37 -12.74
C ILE A 123 5.49 -19.77 -12.35
N TYR A 124 5.35 -18.47 -12.59
CA TYR A 124 4.12 -17.73 -12.37
C TYR A 124 3.01 -18.18 -13.33
N LYS A 125 1.79 -18.30 -12.81
CA LYS A 125 0.59 -18.70 -13.54
C LYS A 125 -0.49 -17.62 -13.41
N PRO A 126 -0.73 -16.81 -14.45
CA PRO A 126 -1.68 -15.69 -14.39
C PRO A 126 -3.08 -16.09 -13.93
N ASP A 127 -3.62 -17.20 -14.43
CA ASP A 127 -4.96 -17.66 -14.09
C ASP A 127 -5.11 -18.05 -12.60
N GLU A 128 -4.04 -18.62 -12.03
CA GLU A 128 -3.99 -18.93 -10.59
C GLU A 128 -4.01 -17.65 -9.76
N ALA A 129 -3.19 -16.68 -10.14
CA ALA A 129 -3.10 -15.37 -9.48
C ALA A 129 -4.42 -14.60 -9.57
N GLU A 130 -5.06 -14.55 -10.75
CA GLU A 130 -6.35 -13.87 -10.93
C GLU A 130 -7.44 -14.45 -10.01
N GLY A 131 -7.48 -15.77 -9.86
CA GLY A 131 -8.39 -16.42 -8.92
C GLY A 131 -8.17 -15.99 -7.46
N ILE A 132 -6.91 -15.78 -7.08
CA ILE A 132 -6.54 -15.31 -5.72
C ILE A 132 -6.84 -13.82 -5.55
N VAL A 133 -6.54 -12.97 -6.53
CA VAL A 133 -6.87 -11.53 -6.51
C VAL A 133 -8.36 -11.33 -6.23
N LYS A 134 -9.24 -12.04 -6.92
CA LYS A 134 -10.70 -11.97 -6.70
C LYS A 134 -11.10 -12.34 -5.27
N LYS A 135 -10.43 -13.33 -4.67
CA LYS A 135 -10.67 -13.72 -3.27
C LYS A 135 -10.19 -12.62 -2.30
N HIS A 136 -8.98 -12.11 -2.51
CA HIS A 136 -8.41 -11.06 -1.66
C HIS A 136 -9.21 -9.75 -1.75
N ALA A 137 -9.66 -9.36 -2.94
CA ALA A 137 -10.52 -8.19 -3.10
C ALA A 137 -11.83 -8.33 -2.32
N LYS A 138 -12.49 -9.50 -2.41
CA LYS A 138 -13.71 -9.79 -1.62
C LYS A 138 -13.41 -9.76 -0.12
N GLN A 139 -12.30 -10.36 0.31
CA GLN A 139 -11.89 -10.37 1.71
C GLN A 139 -11.64 -8.95 2.21
N PHE A 140 -10.89 -8.15 1.45
CA PHE A 140 -10.63 -6.74 1.79
C PHE A 140 -11.92 -5.96 2.03
N LEU A 141 -12.87 -6.04 1.09
CA LEU A 141 -14.16 -5.35 1.22
C LEU A 141 -14.98 -5.85 2.42
N ALA A 142 -14.98 -7.15 2.66
CA ALA A 142 -15.68 -7.73 3.81
C ALA A 142 -15.09 -7.24 5.14
N ASP A 143 -13.76 -7.16 5.23
CA ASP A 143 -13.07 -6.68 6.44
C ASP A 143 -13.29 -5.20 6.66
N ARG A 144 -13.25 -4.37 5.61
CA ARG A 144 -13.59 -2.93 5.72
C ARG A 144 -15.04 -2.72 6.15
N LYS A 145 -15.96 -3.49 5.60
CA LYS A 145 -17.37 -3.44 6.04
C LYS A 145 -17.53 -3.78 7.51
N LYS A 146 -16.88 -4.84 7.99
CA LYS A 146 -16.90 -5.21 9.42
C LYS A 146 -16.32 -4.09 10.29
N GLN A 147 -15.19 -3.51 9.87
CA GLN A 147 -14.53 -2.41 10.58
C GLN A 147 -15.46 -1.19 10.69
N ILE A 148 -16.08 -0.77 9.59
CA ILE A 148 -17.03 0.36 9.59
C ILE A 148 -18.22 0.08 10.51
N LEU A 149 -18.81 -1.10 10.44
CA LEU A 149 -19.95 -1.47 11.30
C LEU A 149 -19.56 -1.47 12.78
N HIS A 150 -18.37 -1.96 13.11
CA HIS A 150 -17.86 -1.90 14.48
C HIS A 150 -17.68 -0.45 14.96
N LEU A 151 -17.03 0.39 14.14
CA LEU A 151 -16.80 1.80 14.46
C LEU A 151 -18.10 2.59 14.62
N LYS A 152 -19.14 2.33 13.81
CA LYS A 152 -20.46 2.96 13.94
C LYS A 152 -21.11 2.72 15.30
N ASN A 153 -20.81 1.59 15.94
CA ASN A 153 -21.31 1.32 17.30
C ASN A 153 -20.53 2.07 18.39
N LEU A 154 -19.36 2.61 18.08
CA LEU A 154 -18.48 3.30 19.02
C LEU A 154 -18.45 4.83 18.83
N MET A 155 -18.91 5.31 17.68
CA MET A 155 -18.82 6.71 17.27
C MET A 155 -20.23 7.32 17.18
N GLU A 156 -20.35 8.57 17.56
CA GLU A 156 -21.56 9.38 17.34
C GLU A 156 -21.60 10.01 15.92
N ALA A 157 -20.56 9.81 15.14
CA ALA A 157 -20.42 10.28 13.75
C ALA A 157 -20.16 9.10 12.81
N ASP A 158 -20.46 9.27 11.53
CA ASP A 158 -20.14 8.25 10.52
C ASP A 158 -18.61 8.10 10.37
N PRO A 159 -18.09 6.88 10.51
CA PRO A 159 -16.65 6.64 10.37
C PRO A 159 -16.18 6.71 8.92
N ILE A 160 -14.97 7.21 8.73
CA ILE A 160 -14.26 7.22 7.45
C ILE A 160 -13.02 6.34 7.58
N LEU A 161 -12.83 5.41 6.66
CA LEU A 161 -11.59 4.65 6.50
C LEU A 161 -10.79 5.24 5.34
N VAL A 162 -9.55 5.64 5.61
CA VAL A 162 -8.67 6.25 4.61
C VAL A 162 -7.51 5.31 4.34
N ALA A 163 -7.48 4.76 3.13
CA ALA A 163 -6.45 3.83 2.68
C ALA A 163 -5.69 4.42 1.47
N PRO A 164 -4.76 5.35 1.70
CA PRO A 164 -3.97 5.95 0.65
C PRO A 164 -2.86 5.01 0.21
N PHE A 165 -2.62 4.96 -1.11
CA PHE A 165 -1.55 4.21 -1.74
C PHE A 165 -0.86 5.07 -2.79
N ASP A 166 0.46 4.98 -2.87
CA ASP A 166 1.22 5.53 -3.97
C ASP A 166 0.82 4.80 -5.27
N ALA A 167 0.62 5.55 -6.34
CA ALA A 167 0.17 4.97 -7.61
C ALA A 167 1.18 3.96 -8.16
N GLU A 168 2.47 4.14 -7.89
CA GLU A 168 3.54 3.23 -8.29
C GLU A 168 3.45 1.84 -7.64
N LEU A 169 2.73 1.72 -6.51
CA LEU A 169 2.51 0.42 -5.87
C LEU A 169 1.92 -0.59 -6.85
N PHE A 170 1.00 -0.13 -7.70
CA PHE A 170 0.30 -0.94 -8.67
C PHE A 170 1.05 -0.98 -10.00
N GLY A 171 1.81 -2.06 -10.22
CA GLY A 171 2.60 -2.30 -11.43
C GLY A 171 4.09 -2.01 -11.31
N HIS A 172 4.56 -1.44 -10.19
CA HIS A 172 5.99 -1.28 -9.90
C HIS A 172 6.46 -2.19 -8.76
N TRP A 173 5.75 -2.15 -7.62
CA TRP A 173 6.02 -3.02 -6.47
C TRP A 173 5.20 -4.31 -6.52
N TRP A 174 3.92 -4.20 -6.84
CA TRP A 174 3.02 -5.34 -6.96
C TRP A 174 2.39 -5.37 -8.35
N PHE A 175 2.26 -6.55 -8.94
CA PHE A 175 1.86 -6.74 -10.34
C PHE A 175 0.45 -7.32 -10.50
N GLU A 176 -0.24 -7.62 -9.40
CA GLU A 176 -1.59 -8.17 -9.34
C GLU A 176 -2.64 -7.20 -8.81
#